data_d5f72941cf0d88d906b11622a5e203dd
#
_entry.id   d5f72941cf0d88d906b11622a5e203dd
#
_cell.length_a   1.000
_cell.length_b   1.000
_cell.length_c   1.000
_cell.angle_alpha   90.00
_cell.angle_beta   90.00
_cell.angle_gamma   90.00
#
_symmetry.space_group_name_H-M   'P 1'
#
loop_
_entity.id
_entity.type
_entity.pdbx_description
1 polymer ?
#
loop_
_entity_poly.entity_id
_entity_poly.type
_entity_poly.pdbx_seq_one_letter_code
_entity_poly.pdbx_strand_id
1 'polypeptide(L)'
;MSDFHLALRVPVEEDLLPLSTLLHQNGVLHRIFEEGGQQVVMVARADQAQRVQDLYRAWRAGQLRIEVSPPAALQPAVARGIHWQIAPVTLLLVLLSVCGFLLVYLHAPRAWLSYVTFLPLQFINGQPSFGSMDGQYWRLVTPVFLHFGWLHIVFNSLWLWDLGGRVEQVLGHFNMFMLFLVIAVVSNVSQYAFGGATLFGGMSGVVYGLLGFSWVAPHLQPRWLIKPPKSIMILMVGWLLACIAGVVEVLGFGAIANAAHVGGLLGGAVLGVVLGGFSRLGGDRA
;
A
#
# COMPACT_ATOMS: atom_id res chain seq x y z
N MET A 1 0.54 -35.46 -2.02
CA MET A 1 -0.21 -34.93 -3.19
C MET A 1 -1.63 -35.43 -3.03
N SER A 2 -2.62 -34.54 -2.86
CA SER A 2 -4.02 -34.97 -2.78
C SER A 2 -4.47 -35.46 -4.14
N ASP A 3 -4.86 -36.75 -4.24
CA ASP A 3 -5.38 -37.33 -5.48
C ASP A 3 -6.74 -36.68 -5.77
N PHE A 4 -6.81 -35.89 -6.82
CA PHE A 4 -8.08 -35.35 -7.32
C PHE A 4 -8.76 -36.39 -8.20
N HIS A 5 -10.08 -36.58 -8.02
CA HIS A 5 -10.90 -37.53 -8.73
C HIS A 5 -11.72 -36.85 -9.82
N LEU A 6 -11.80 -37.49 -10.99
CA LEU A 6 -12.60 -36.98 -12.12
C LEU A 6 -14.10 -36.99 -11.74
N ALA A 7 -14.72 -35.83 -11.85
CA ALA A 7 -16.17 -35.71 -11.63
C ALA A 7 -16.94 -35.52 -12.95
N LEU A 8 -16.44 -34.72 -13.91
CA LEU A 8 -17.18 -34.34 -15.09
C LEU A 8 -16.24 -33.96 -16.25
N ARG A 9 -16.64 -34.28 -17.49
CA ARG A 9 -16.02 -33.73 -18.72
C ARG A 9 -17.13 -33.10 -19.58
N VAL A 10 -16.92 -31.88 -20.03
CA VAL A 10 -17.87 -31.11 -20.84
C VAL A 10 -17.16 -30.37 -21.97
N PRO A 11 -17.86 -29.96 -23.04
CA PRO A 11 -17.28 -29.12 -24.11
C PRO A 11 -16.68 -27.82 -23.57
N VAL A 12 -15.65 -27.31 -24.24
CA VAL A 12 -14.97 -26.05 -23.85
C VAL A 12 -15.88 -24.83 -23.93
N GLU A 13 -16.86 -24.87 -24.81
CA GLU A 13 -17.82 -23.79 -25.03
C GLU A 13 -18.84 -23.64 -23.89
N GLU A 14 -18.93 -24.62 -23.00
CA GLU A 14 -19.87 -24.59 -21.91
C GLU A 14 -19.40 -23.69 -20.77
N ASP A 15 -20.22 -22.72 -20.36
CA ASP A 15 -19.92 -21.88 -19.22
C ASP A 15 -20.16 -22.65 -17.90
N LEU A 16 -19.09 -23.07 -17.26
CA LEU A 16 -19.11 -23.74 -15.96
C LEU A 16 -19.04 -22.81 -14.75
N LEU A 17 -19.04 -21.49 -14.95
CA LEU A 17 -18.98 -20.53 -13.85
C LEU A 17 -20.14 -20.70 -12.85
N PRO A 18 -21.40 -20.92 -13.30
CA PRO A 18 -22.50 -21.20 -12.39
C PRO A 18 -22.26 -22.45 -11.55
N LEU A 19 -21.85 -23.56 -12.17
CA LEU A 19 -21.56 -24.80 -11.46
C LEU A 19 -20.40 -24.63 -10.46
N SER A 20 -19.31 -23.99 -10.85
CA SER A 20 -18.18 -23.72 -9.97
C SER A 20 -18.60 -22.88 -8.76
N THR A 21 -19.43 -21.86 -8.95
CA THR A 21 -20.00 -21.05 -7.87
C THR A 21 -20.81 -21.89 -6.89
N LEU A 22 -21.67 -22.78 -7.39
CA LEU A 22 -22.48 -23.67 -6.58
C LEU A 22 -21.60 -24.65 -5.77
N LEU A 23 -20.60 -25.23 -6.42
CA LEU A 23 -19.67 -26.15 -5.75
C LEU A 23 -18.88 -25.46 -4.64
N HIS A 24 -18.44 -24.24 -4.87
CA HIS A 24 -17.75 -23.45 -3.87
C HIS A 24 -18.64 -23.10 -2.67
N GLN A 25 -19.89 -22.68 -2.92
CA GLN A 25 -20.90 -22.41 -1.87
C GLN A 25 -21.21 -23.63 -1.01
N ASN A 26 -21.15 -24.84 -1.61
CA ASN A 26 -21.36 -26.11 -0.91
C ASN A 26 -20.09 -26.71 -0.29
N GLY A 27 -18.97 -25.97 -0.27
CA GLY A 27 -17.71 -26.42 0.33
C GLY A 27 -17.04 -27.56 -0.44
N VAL A 28 -17.37 -27.77 -1.72
CA VAL A 28 -16.75 -28.79 -2.57
C VAL A 28 -15.45 -28.24 -3.15
N LEU A 29 -14.32 -28.74 -2.69
CA LEU A 29 -13.01 -28.40 -3.23
C LEU A 29 -12.86 -29.03 -4.62
N HIS A 30 -12.76 -28.21 -5.65
CA HIS A 30 -12.71 -28.64 -7.04
C HIS A 30 -11.69 -27.87 -7.85
N ARG A 31 -11.29 -28.41 -9.00
CA ARG A 31 -10.45 -27.78 -10.03
C ARG A 31 -11.11 -27.98 -11.39
N ILE A 32 -11.06 -26.93 -12.22
CA ILE A 32 -11.50 -26.98 -13.61
C ILE A 32 -10.30 -26.57 -14.49
N PHE A 33 -10.01 -27.39 -15.47
CA PHE A 33 -8.96 -27.13 -16.45
C PHE A 33 -9.35 -27.73 -17.80
N GLU A 34 -8.66 -27.31 -18.85
CA GLU A 34 -8.87 -27.82 -20.21
C GLU A 34 -7.89 -28.98 -20.50
N GLU A 35 -8.41 -30.06 -21.05
CA GLU A 35 -7.64 -31.21 -21.50
C GLU A 35 -8.29 -31.81 -22.76
N GLY A 36 -7.54 -31.89 -23.84
CA GLY A 36 -7.99 -32.50 -25.09
C GLY A 36 -9.24 -31.84 -25.71
N GLY A 37 -9.39 -30.50 -25.58
CA GLY A 37 -10.54 -29.75 -26.10
C GLY A 37 -11.81 -29.90 -25.27
N GLN A 38 -11.70 -30.38 -24.03
CA GLN A 38 -12.81 -30.47 -23.07
C GLN A 38 -12.42 -29.79 -21.75
N GLN A 39 -13.40 -29.26 -21.05
CA GLN A 39 -13.25 -28.85 -19.68
C GLN A 39 -13.42 -30.07 -18.75
N VAL A 40 -12.43 -30.26 -17.87
CA VAL A 40 -12.39 -31.36 -16.91
C VAL A 40 -12.59 -30.79 -15.50
N VAL A 41 -13.61 -31.28 -14.81
CA VAL A 41 -13.89 -30.94 -13.41
C VAL A 41 -13.40 -32.09 -12.52
N MET A 42 -12.48 -31.76 -11.61
CA MET A 42 -11.96 -32.69 -10.63
C MET A 42 -12.29 -32.26 -9.21
N VAL A 43 -12.55 -33.20 -8.33
CA VAL A 43 -12.87 -32.97 -6.91
C VAL A 43 -11.84 -33.63 -6.01
N ALA A 44 -11.65 -33.06 -4.81
CA ALA A 44 -10.65 -33.57 -3.86
C ALA A 44 -11.05 -34.90 -3.20
N ARG A 45 -12.34 -35.30 -3.27
CA ARG A 45 -12.85 -36.52 -2.64
C ARG A 45 -13.68 -37.33 -3.64
N ALA A 46 -13.41 -38.61 -3.74
CA ALA A 46 -14.09 -39.51 -4.68
C ALA A 46 -15.61 -39.57 -4.46
N ASP A 47 -16.07 -39.53 -3.20
CA ASP A 47 -17.49 -39.55 -2.84
C ASP A 47 -18.26 -38.31 -3.32
N GLN A 48 -17.56 -37.19 -3.62
CA GLN A 48 -18.16 -35.96 -4.15
C GLN A 48 -18.38 -36.01 -5.67
N ALA A 49 -17.70 -36.90 -6.40
CA ALA A 49 -17.77 -36.91 -7.86
C ALA A 49 -19.21 -37.17 -8.38
N GLN A 50 -19.89 -38.16 -7.80
CA GLN A 50 -21.27 -38.48 -8.15
C GLN A 50 -22.22 -37.31 -7.85
N ARG A 51 -22.03 -36.64 -6.70
CA ARG A 51 -22.84 -35.47 -6.32
C ARG A 51 -22.66 -34.31 -7.31
N VAL A 52 -21.45 -34.08 -7.80
CA VAL A 52 -21.19 -33.04 -8.82
C VAL A 52 -21.89 -33.36 -10.14
N GLN A 53 -21.90 -34.66 -10.57
CA GLN A 53 -22.63 -35.07 -11.76
C GLN A 53 -24.13 -34.86 -11.63
N ASP A 54 -24.71 -35.17 -10.47
CA ASP A 54 -26.15 -35.05 -10.21
C ASP A 54 -26.54 -33.56 -10.18
N LEU A 55 -25.75 -32.69 -9.56
CA LEU A 55 -25.95 -31.24 -9.56
C LEU A 55 -25.86 -30.67 -10.98
N TYR A 56 -24.89 -31.11 -11.77
CA TYR A 56 -24.74 -30.67 -13.16
C TYR A 56 -25.97 -31.08 -14.00
N ARG A 57 -26.44 -32.36 -13.89
CA ARG A 57 -27.63 -32.82 -14.60
C ARG A 57 -28.90 -32.06 -14.21
N ALA A 58 -29.11 -31.81 -12.91
CA ALA A 58 -30.25 -31.06 -12.40
C ALA A 58 -30.22 -29.59 -12.91
N TRP A 59 -29.03 -28.98 -12.94
CA TRP A 59 -28.84 -27.64 -13.49
C TRP A 59 -29.15 -27.58 -15.00
N ARG A 60 -28.61 -28.52 -15.78
CA ARG A 60 -28.86 -28.60 -17.21
C ARG A 60 -30.32 -28.93 -17.56
N ALA A 61 -30.99 -29.67 -16.72
CA ALA A 61 -32.43 -29.95 -16.88
C ALA A 61 -33.33 -28.80 -16.43
N GLY A 62 -32.76 -27.66 -15.98
CA GLY A 62 -33.53 -26.52 -15.50
C GLY A 62 -34.22 -26.73 -14.15
N GLN A 63 -33.96 -27.85 -13.49
CA GLN A 63 -34.50 -28.18 -12.17
C GLN A 63 -33.80 -27.42 -11.03
N LEU A 64 -32.58 -26.97 -11.29
CA LEU A 64 -31.79 -26.14 -10.38
C LEU A 64 -31.51 -24.79 -11.01
N ARG A 65 -32.11 -23.73 -10.46
CA ARG A 65 -31.72 -22.36 -10.79
C ARG A 65 -30.51 -21.98 -9.94
N ILE A 66 -29.36 -21.95 -10.57
CA ILE A 66 -28.17 -21.39 -9.92
C ILE A 66 -28.25 -19.87 -10.14
N GLU A 67 -28.64 -19.13 -9.10
CA GLU A 67 -28.39 -17.70 -9.09
C GLU A 67 -26.87 -17.53 -9.00
N VAL A 68 -26.25 -17.32 -10.15
CA VAL A 68 -24.92 -16.76 -10.19
C VAL A 68 -25.11 -15.34 -9.67
N SER A 69 -25.01 -15.14 -8.34
CA SER A 69 -24.54 -13.84 -7.87
C SER A 69 -23.24 -13.66 -8.65
N PRO A 70 -23.13 -12.62 -9.52
CA PRO A 70 -21.89 -12.40 -10.24
C PRO A 70 -20.79 -12.51 -9.18
N PRO A 71 -19.70 -13.32 -9.37
CA PRO A 71 -18.67 -13.53 -8.37
C PRO A 71 -18.40 -12.15 -7.90
N ALA A 72 -18.55 -11.86 -6.56
CA ALA A 72 -18.54 -10.50 -6.03
C ALA A 72 -17.48 -9.83 -6.84
N ALA A 73 -17.97 -9.25 -7.95
CA ALA A 73 -17.18 -9.05 -9.17
C ALA A 73 -15.99 -8.40 -8.63
N LEU A 74 -14.80 -8.86 -8.85
CA LEU A 74 -13.58 -8.20 -8.45
C LEU A 74 -13.93 -6.73 -8.38
N GLN A 75 -14.70 -6.39 -7.35
CA GLN A 75 -15.01 -5.00 -7.06
C GLN A 75 -13.60 -4.52 -6.88
N PRO A 76 -13.11 -3.71 -7.82
CA PRO A 76 -11.73 -3.29 -7.78
C PRO A 76 -11.53 -2.93 -6.33
N ALA A 77 -10.50 -3.51 -5.67
CA ALA A 77 -10.25 -3.37 -4.25
C ALA A 77 -10.24 -1.90 -3.79
N VAL A 78 -10.41 -0.99 -4.73
CA VAL A 78 -10.66 0.44 -4.66
C VAL A 78 -12.00 0.80 -3.99
N ALA A 79 -13.00 -0.07 -3.90
CA ALA A 79 -14.34 0.34 -3.43
C ALA A 79 -14.64 0.00 -1.95
N ARG A 80 -13.76 -0.71 -1.24
CA ARG A 80 -13.83 -0.73 0.21
C ARG A 80 -13.05 0.48 0.72
N GLY A 81 -13.75 1.61 0.90
CA GLY A 81 -13.18 2.76 1.57
C GLY A 81 -12.49 2.29 2.86
N ILE A 82 -11.23 2.71 3.05
CA ILE A 82 -10.50 2.40 4.28
C ILE A 82 -11.27 3.08 5.40
N HIS A 83 -11.99 2.29 6.20
CA HIS A 83 -12.69 2.82 7.36
C HIS A 83 -11.66 3.28 8.40
N TRP A 84 -11.84 4.49 8.94
CA TRP A 84 -10.97 5.07 9.97
C TRP A 84 -10.74 4.14 11.18
N GLN A 85 -11.71 3.27 11.48
CA GLN A 85 -11.62 2.26 12.55
C GLN A 85 -10.60 1.15 12.25
N ILE A 86 -10.22 0.98 10.98
CA ILE A 86 -9.35 -0.11 10.53
C ILE A 86 -7.90 0.38 10.37
N ALA A 87 -7.69 1.71 10.29
CA ALA A 87 -6.37 2.32 10.07
C ALA A 87 -6.14 3.56 10.97
N PRO A 88 -6.20 3.41 12.31
CA PRO A 88 -6.09 4.54 13.23
C PRO A 88 -4.72 5.21 13.22
N VAL A 89 -3.62 4.47 12.98
CA VAL A 89 -2.27 5.07 12.87
C VAL A 89 -2.19 5.93 11.63
N THR A 90 -2.65 5.44 10.49
CA THR A 90 -2.70 6.22 9.25
C THR A 90 -3.53 7.49 9.42
N LEU A 91 -4.71 7.38 10.07
CA LEU A 91 -5.54 8.55 10.38
C LEU A 91 -4.80 9.55 11.26
N LEU A 92 -4.14 9.08 12.34
CA LEU A 92 -3.35 9.94 13.23
C LEU A 92 -2.25 10.67 12.45
N LEU A 93 -1.53 9.99 11.55
CA LEU A 93 -0.48 10.58 10.75
C LEU A 93 -1.03 11.66 9.79
N VAL A 94 -2.22 11.43 9.20
CA VAL A 94 -2.91 12.45 8.39
C VAL A 94 -3.28 13.66 9.25
N LEU A 95 -3.85 13.45 10.44
CA LEU A 95 -4.20 14.55 11.34
C LEU A 95 -2.98 15.35 11.81
N LEU A 96 -1.88 14.70 12.16
CA LEU A 96 -0.61 15.37 12.48
C LEU A 96 -0.06 16.16 11.30
N SER A 97 -0.20 15.65 10.07
CA SER A 97 0.18 16.36 8.84
C SER A 97 -0.68 17.60 8.64
N VAL A 98 -1.98 17.54 8.90
CA VAL A 98 -2.88 18.70 8.88
C VAL A 98 -2.47 19.71 9.95
N CYS A 99 -2.15 19.28 11.18
CA CYS A 99 -1.63 20.19 12.21
C CYS A 99 -0.33 20.86 11.78
N GLY A 100 0.62 20.12 11.21
CA GLY A 100 1.88 20.68 10.67
C GLY A 100 1.65 21.66 9.52
N PHE A 101 0.69 21.38 8.63
CA PHE A 101 0.27 22.31 7.59
C PHE A 101 -0.32 23.60 8.18
N LEU A 102 -1.17 23.50 9.20
CA LEU A 102 -1.77 24.66 9.85
C LEU A 102 -0.73 25.53 10.56
N LEU A 103 0.32 24.95 11.14
CA LEU A 103 1.44 25.74 11.70
C LEU A 103 2.08 26.64 10.65
N VAL A 104 2.24 26.15 9.41
CA VAL A 104 2.81 26.92 8.30
C VAL A 104 1.78 27.91 7.75
N TYR A 105 0.59 27.44 7.46
CA TYR A 105 -0.48 28.21 6.79
C TYR A 105 -0.99 29.40 7.63
N LEU A 106 -1.13 29.20 8.94
CA LEU A 106 -1.58 30.25 9.87
C LEU A 106 -0.44 31.14 10.37
N HIS A 107 0.75 31.00 9.81
CA HIS A 107 1.94 31.78 10.20
C HIS A 107 2.21 31.70 11.70
N ALA A 108 2.16 30.49 12.29
CA ALA A 108 2.43 30.29 13.69
C ALA A 108 3.78 30.89 14.13
N PRO A 109 3.98 31.18 15.42
CA PRO A 109 5.25 31.72 15.91
C PRO A 109 6.44 30.94 15.41
N ARG A 110 7.48 31.62 14.93
CA ARG A 110 8.69 30.99 14.36
C ARG A 110 9.33 29.96 15.29
N ALA A 111 9.23 30.16 16.61
CA ALA A 111 9.73 29.19 17.59
C ALA A 111 9.03 27.82 17.48
N TRP A 112 7.71 27.79 17.23
CA TRP A 112 6.97 26.54 17.04
C TRP A 112 7.37 25.83 15.75
N LEU A 113 7.51 26.59 14.66
CA LEU A 113 8.00 26.04 13.40
C LEU A 113 9.42 25.50 13.56
N SER A 114 10.32 26.30 14.17
CA SER A 114 11.70 25.89 14.45
C SER A 114 11.79 24.60 15.29
N TYR A 115 10.84 24.38 16.21
CA TYR A 115 10.82 23.19 17.06
C TYR A 115 10.59 21.89 16.28
N VAL A 116 9.87 21.94 15.15
CA VAL A 116 9.51 20.76 14.34
C VAL A 116 10.34 20.63 13.04
N THR A 117 11.23 21.57 12.73
CA THR A 117 12.20 21.45 11.60
C THR A 117 13.35 20.51 11.94
N PHE A 118 14.04 19.97 10.92
CA PHE A 118 15.13 19.01 11.08
C PHE A 118 16.29 19.58 11.90
N LEU A 119 16.74 20.78 11.58
CA LEU A 119 17.62 21.58 12.42
C LEU A 119 16.87 22.78 12.97
N PRO A 120 17.23 23.31 14.16
CA PRO A 120 16.63 24.53 14.68
C PRO A 120 16.75 25.69 13.67
N LEU A 121 15.61 26.22 13.24
CA LEU A 121 15.55 27.36 12.31
C LEU A 121 15.70 28.67 13.10
N GLN A 122 16.66 29.47 12.72
CA GLN A 122 16.93 30.82 13.25
C GLN A 122 16.94 31.80 12.12
N PHE A 123 16.86 33.11 12.46
CA PHE A 123 16.99 34.19 11.47
C PHE A 123 18.09 35.12 11.96
N ILE A 124 19.20 35.15 11.23
CA ILE A 124 20.32 36.06 11.48
C ILE A 124 20.33 37.12 10.38
N ASN A 125 20.19 38.39 10.75
CA ASN A 125 20.10 39.50 9.79
C ASN A 125 19.00 39.29 8.72
N GLY A 126 17.88 38.68 9.12
CA GLY A 126 16.75 38.39 8.21
C GLY A 126 16.93 37.18 7.31
N GLN A 127 18.10 36.55 7.32
CA GLN A 127 18.37 35.31 6.56
C GLN A 127 18.14 34.06 7.40
N PRO A 128 17.56 32.97 6.83
CA PRO A 128 17.41 31.74 7.53
C PRO A 128 18.80 31.12 7.83
N SER A 129 18.97 30.66 9.07
CA SER A 129 20.17 30.00 9.54
C SER A 129 19.75 28.75 10.32
N PHE A 130 20.56 27.72 10.33
CA PHE A 130 20.24 26.45 10.96
C PHE A 130 21.24 26.16 12.07
N GLY A 131 20.70 25.88 13.27
CA GLY A 131 21.48 25.51 14.44
C GLY A 131 21.88 24.04 14.44
N SER A 132 22.43 23.57 15.58
CA SER A 132 22.71 22.18 15.85
C SER A 132 21.49 21.44 16.40
N MET A 133 21.40 20.13 16.16
CA MET A 133 20.30 19.29 16.69
C MET A 133 20.38 19.14 18.22
N ASP A 134 21.56 19.11 18.81
CA ASP A 134 21.85 19.12 20.25
C ASP A 134 20.99 18.13 21.07
N GLY A 135 20.91 16.86 20.60
CA GLY A 135 20.18 15.80 21.28
C GLY A 135 18.65 15.86 21.07
N GLN A 136 18.13 16.77 20.24
CA GLN A 136 16.70 16.89 19.95
C GLN A 136 16.27 15.86 18.87
N TYR A 137 16.33 14.56 19.19
CA TYR A 137 16.15 13.47 18.22
C TYR A 137 14.74 13.37 17.60
N TRP A 138 13.71 14.01 18.19
CA TRP A 138 12.39 14.12 17.55
C TRP A 138 12.44 14.79 16.17
N ARG A 139 13.45 15.63 15.94
CA ARG A 139 13.69 16.33 14.67
C ARG A 139 14.02 15.40 13.51
N LEU A 140 14.44 14.16 13.81
CA LEU A 140 14.61 13.14 12.78
C LEU A 140 13.27 12.72 12.16
N VAL A 141 12.15 12.96 12.86
CA VAL A 141 10.81 12.54 12.43
C VAL A 141 9.90 13.73 12.12
N THR A 142 9.89 14.77 12.97
CA THR A 142 8.88 15.83 12.91
C THR A 142 8.77 16.59 11.58
N PRO A 143 9.83 16.76 10.75
CA PRO A 143 9.71 17.45 9.46
C PRO A 143 8.70 16.83 8.50
N VAL A 144 8.43 15.50 8.61
CA VAL A 144 7.47 14.85 7.73
C VAL A 144 6.04 15.42 7.85
N PHE A 145 5.72 16.07 8.96
CA PHE A 145 4.41 16.66 9.18
C PHE A 145 4.29 18.10 8.61
N LEU A 146 5.40 18.77 8.28
CA LEU A 146 5.36 20.12 7.72
C LEU A 146 4.95 20.11 6.24
N HIS A 147 3.95 20.93 5.89
CA HIS A 147 3.49 21.07 4.51
C HIS A 147 3.38 22.54 4.12
N PHE A 148 3.93 22.89 2.95
CA PHE A 148 4.13 24.27 2.51
C PHE A 148 3.11 24.72 1.44
N GLY A 149 1.99 24.01 1.28
CA GLY A 149 0.92 24.37 0.35
C GLY A 149 -0.24 23.40 0.32
N TRP A 150 -1.41 23.84 -0.17
CA TRP A 150 -2.63 23.04 -0.21
C TRP A 150 -2.50 21.75 -1.03
N LEU A 151 -1.95 21.85 -2.23
CA LEU A 151 -1.74 20.66 -3.06
C LEU A 151 -0.79 19.68 -2.40
N HIS A 152 0.25 20.20 -1.73
CA HIS A 152 1.22 19.38 -1.02
C HIS A 152 0.57 18.54 0.09
N ILE A 153 -0.24 19.15 0.96
CA ILE A 153 -0.92 18.39 2.03
C ILE A 153 -2.01 17.46 1.49
N VAL A 154 -2.78 17.88 0.48
CA VAL A 154 -3.87 17.07 -0.08
C VAL A 154 -3.32 15.82 -0.74
N PHE A 155 -2.31 15.92 -1.61
CA PHE A 155 -1.74 14.76 -2.27
C PHE A 155 -1.03 13.82 -1.29
N ASN A 156 -0.29 14.35 -0.32
CA ASN A 156 0.33 13.52 0.70
C ASN A 156 -0.70 12.78 1.54
N SER A 157 -1.77 13.45 1.97
CA SER A 157 -2.84 12.82 2.75
C SER A 157 -3.57 11.74 1.95
N LEU A 158 -3.82 11.98 0.66
CA LEU A 158 -4.47 11.01 -0.22
C LEU A 158 -3.63 9.73 -0.35
N TRP A 159 -2.34 9.87 -0.67
CA TRP A 159 -1.45 8.73 -0.83
C TRP A 159 -1.14 8.02 0.48
N LEU A 160 -0.96 8.77 1.56
CA LEU A 160 -0.78 8.19 2.89
C LEU A 160 -2.01 7.38 3.30
N TRP A 161 -3.22 7.90 3.03
CA TRP A 161 -4.47 7.20 3.32
C TRP A 161 -4.60 5.90 2.52
N ASP A 162 -4.33 5.93 1.20
CA ASP A 162 -4.45 4.74 0.35
C ASP A 162 -3.36 3.70 0.66
N LEU A 163 -2.08 4.08 0.62
CA LEU A 163 -0.96 3.16 0.82
C LEU A 163 -0.81 2.75 2.29
N GLY A 164 -0.82 3.72 3.19
CA GLY A 164 -0.68 3.49 4.63
C GLY A 164 -1.81 2.66 5.19
N GLY A 165 -3.05 2.98 4.82
CA GLY A 165 -4.22 2.23 5.27
C GLY A 165 -4.19 0.76 4.86
N ARG A 166 -3.75 0.44 3.63
CA ARG A 166 -3.60 -0.96 3.17
C ARG A 166 -2.49 -1.67 3.95
N VAL A 167 -1.36 -1.02 4.15
CA VAL A 167 -0.23 -1.57 4.91
C VAL A 167 -0.64 -1.82 6.35
N GLU A 168 -1.31 -0.86 6.99
CA GLU A 168 -1.76 -0.97 8.38
C GLU A 168 -2.76 -2.12 8.58
N GLN A 169 -3.70 -2.31 7.65
CA GLN A 169 -4.66 -3.43 7.69
C GLN A 169 -3.99 -4.80 7.63
N VAL A 170 -2.88 -4.92 6.91
CA VAL A 170 -2.17 -6.19 6.72
C VAL A 170 -1.15 -6.44 7.82
N LEU A 171 -0.37 -5.43 8.21
CA LEU A 171 0.72 -5.56 9.18
C LEU A 171 0.26 -5.31 10.63
N GLY A 172 -0.89 -4.66 10.83
CA GLY A 172 -1.36 -4.17 12.13
C GLY A 172 -0.74 -2.82 12.52
N HIS A 173 -1.35 -2.20 13.53
CA HIS A 173 -1.07 -0.81 13.94
C HIS A 173 0.37 -0.60 14.41
N PHE A 174 0.89 -1.52 15.23
CA PHE A 174 2.25 -1.41 15.76
C PHE A 174 3.31 -1.47 14.67
N ASN A 175 3.19 -2.43 13.74
CA ASN A 175 4.16 -2.56 12.65
C ASN A 175 4.06 -1.38 11.67
N MET A 176 2.86 -0.87 11.39
CA MET A 176 2.68 0.35 10.60
C MET A 176 3.38 1.55 11.26
N PHE A 177 3.24 1.72 12.58
CA PHE A 177 3.89 2.80 13.31
C PHE A 177 5.42 2.67 13.27
N MET A 178 5.96 1.47 13.48
CA MET A 178 7.41 1.23 13.39
C MET A 178 7.94 1.46 11.96
N LEU A 179 7.23 0.98 10.96
CA LEU A 179 7.54 1.19 9.54
C LEU A 179 7.59 2.69 9.22
N PHE A 180 6.57 3.45 9.65
CA PHE A 180 6.53 4.89 9.52
C PHE A 180 7.77 5.56 10.15
N LEU A 181 8.11 5.22 11.41
CA LEU A 181 9.24 5.84 12.11
C LEU A 181 10.56 5.61 11.37
N VAL A 182 10.83 4.37 10.96
CA VAL A 182 12.08 4.05 10.25
C VAL A 182 12.15 4.77 8.92
N ILE A 183 11.07 4.76 8.14
CA ILE A 183 11.04 5.45 6.84
C ILE A 183 11.18 6.97 7.02
N ALA A 184 10.51 7.57 8.00
CA ALA A 184 10.62 9.01 8.29
C ALA A 184 12.06 9.42 8.60
N VAL A 185 12.74 8.65 9.46
CA VAL A 185 14.15 8.89 9.79
C VAL A 185 15.03 8.75 8.55
N VAL A 186 14.92 7.64 7.81
CA VAL A 186 15.73 7.40 6.60
C VAL A 186 15.50 8.52 5.58
N SER A 187 14.26 8.89 5.33
CA SER A 187 13.88 9.95 4.41
C SER A 187 14.48 11.30 4.79
N ASN A 188 14.27 11.75 6.03
CA ASN A 188 14.76 13.05 6.51
C ASN A 188 16.29 13.10 6.57
N VAL A 189 16.93 12.03 7.03
CA VAL A 189 18.40 11.93 7.05
C VAL A 189 18.96 11.96 5.63
N SER A 190 18.34 11.27 4.68
CA SER A 190 18.73 11.34 3.27
C SER A 190 18.63 12.76 2.73
N GLN A 191 17.54 13.48 3.04
CA GLN A 191 17.39 14.88 2.60
C GLN A 191 18.50 15.77 3.19
N TYR A 192 18.79 15.63 4.47
CA TYR A 192 19.85 16.41 5.09
C TYR A 192 21.24 16.06 4.52
N ALA A 193 21.52 14.78 4.32
CA ALA A 193 22.82 14.31 3.83
C ALA A 193 23.13 14.78 2.39
N PHE A 194 22.12 14.83 1.53
CA PHE A 194 22.29 15.17 0.10
C PHE A 194 21.81 16.59 -0.26
N GLY A 195 20.87 17.16 0.51
CA GLY A 195 20.34 18.51 0.32
C GLY A 195 20.91 19.58 1.25
N GLY A 196 21.66 19.16 2.27
CA GLY A 196 22.26 20.06 3.27
C GLY A 196 21.26 20.65 4.27
N ALA A 197 21.73 21.65 5.00
CA ALA A 197 20.95 22.39 5.99
C ALA A 197 19.96 23.34 5.29
N THR A 198 18.78 22.84 4.96
CA THR A 198 17.69 23.57 4.31
C THR A 198 16.39 23.40 5.06
N LEU A 199 15.42 24.29 4.81
CA LEU A 199 14.06 24.09 5.28
C LEU A 199 13.34 23.13 4.33
N PHE A 200 13.03 21.95 4.85
CA PHE A 200 12.28 20.93 4.13
C PHE A 200 11.23 20.28 5.02
N GLY A 201 10.29 19.58 4.41
CA GLY A 201 9.25 18.82 5.11
C GLY A 201 8.28 18.19 4.13
N GLY A 202 7.38 17.43 4.67
CA GLY A 202 6.33 16.72 3.93
C GLY A 202 6.35 15.21 4.14
N MET A 203 5.16 14.64 4.17
CA MET A 203 4.95 13.21 4.34
C MET A 203 5.37 12.41 3.09
N SER A 204 5.73 13.08 1.99
CA SER A 204 6.02 12.44 0.70
C SER A 204 7.15 11.42 0.74
N GLY A 205 8.20 11.67 1.54
CA GLY A 205 9.27 10.68 1.73
C GLY A 205 8.74 9.38 2.36
N VAL A 206 7.83 9.48 3.33
CA VAL A 206 7.15 8.31 3.94
C VAL A 206 6.21 7.66 2.92
N VAL A 207 5.45 8.43 2.16
CA VAL A 207 4.57 7.94 1.09
C VAL A 207 5.37 7.13 0.06
N TYR A 208 6.51 7.64 -0.40
CA TYR A 208 7.40 6.89 -1.28
C TYR A 208 7.99 5.65 -0.62
N GLY A 209 8.27 5.71 0.68
CA GLY A 209 8.68 4.52 1.44
C GLY A 209 7.60 3.46 1.50
N LEU A 210 6.36 3.84 1.77
CA LEU A 210 5.21 2.93 1.71
C LEU A 210 5.00 2.35 0.31
N LEU A 211 5.23 3.16 -0.75
CA LEU A 211 5.20 2.69 -2.13
C LEU A 211 6.27 1.62 -2.39
N GLY A 212 7.53 1.87 -2.00
CA GLY A 212 8.64 0.93 -2.13
C GLY A 212 8.39 -0.36 -1.35
N PHE A 213 7.91 -0.25 -0.12
CA PHE A 213 7.50 -1.38 0.71
C PHE A 213 6.40 -2.21 0.04
N SER A 214 5.32 -1.57 -0.37
CA SER A 214 4.15 -2.21 -0.99
C SER A 214 4.45 -2.80 -2.37
N TRP A 215 5.50 -2.32 -3.02
CA TRP A 215 5.97 -2.90 -4.28
C TRP A 215 6.76 -4.19 -4.05
N VAL A 216 7.69 -4.18 -3.11
CA VAL A 216 8.67 -5.26 -2.91
C VAL A 216 8.13 -6.38 -2.03
N ALA A 217 7.52 -6.07 -0.89
CA ALA A 217 7.09 -7.06 0.10
C ALA A 217 6.17 -8.17 -0.45
N PRO A 218 5.19 -7.89 -1.35
CA PRO A 218 4.33 -8.94 -1.90
C PRO A 218 5.03 -9.96 -2.81
N HIS A 219 6.23 -9.67 -3.30
CA HIS A 219 7.00 -10.65 -4.07
C HIS A 219 7.61 -11.74 -3.16
N LEU A 220 7.87 -11.39 -1.89
CA LEU A 220 8.40 -12.30 -0.88
C LEU A 220 7.28 -12.93 -0.04
N GLN A 221 6.23 -12.17 0.23
CA GLN A 221 5.06 -12.61 0.97
C GLN A 221 3.77 -12.35 0.15
N PRO A 222 3.41 -13.26 -0.79
CA PRO A 222 2.26 -13.06 -1.69
C PRO A 222 0.90 -12.96 -1.00
N ARG A 223 0.80 -13.39 0.27
CA ARG A 223 -0.41 -13.25 1.08
C ARG A 223 -0.71 -11.80 1.47
N TRP A 224 0.27 -10.92 1.40
CA TRP A 224 0.09 -9.48 1.66
C TRP A 224 -0.48 -8.79 0.42
N LEU A 225 -1.78 -8.58 0.41
CA LEU A 225 -2.51 -7.97 -0.70
C LEU A 225 -2.40 -6.43 -0.69
N ILE A 226 -1.18 -5.92 -0.54
CA ILE A 226 -0.88 -4.48 -0.45
C ILE A 226 -0.32 -3.90 -1.75
N LYS A 227 -0.10 -4.71 -2.78
CA LYS A 227 0.50 -4.25 -4.04
C LYS A 227 -0.37 -3.19 -4.72
N PRO A 228 0.16 -1.97 -4.96
CA PRO A 228 -0.57 -0.94 -5.65
C PRO A 228 -0.89 -1.34 -7.12
N PRO A 229 -2.01 -0.86 -7.69
CA PRO A 229 -2.29 -1.02 -9.11
C PRO A 229 -1.17 -0.45 -9.98
N LYS A 230 -0.94 -1.04 -11.16
CA LYS A 230 0.11 -0.58 -12.10
C LYS A 230 -0.04 0.91 -12.47
N SER A 231 -1.27 1.41 -12.59
CA SER A 231 -1.55 2.82 -12.88
C SER A 231 -1.03 3.76 -11.79
N ILE A 232 -1.22 3.40 -10.52
CA ILE A 232 -0.71 4.17 -9.38
C ILE A 232 0.83 4.14 -9.37
N MET A 233 1.43 2.96 -9.61
CA MET A 233 2.88 2.83 -9.69
C MET A 233 3.48 3.72 -10.78
N ILE A 234 2.90 3.70 -11.98
CA ILE A 234 3.36 4.52 -13.12
C ILE A 234 3.21 6.02 -12.79
N LEU A 235 2.06 6.41 -12.22
CA LEU A 235 1.80 7.80 -11.84
C LEU A 235 2.82 8.30 -10.80
N MET A 236 3.03 7.55 -9.72
CA MET A 236 3.91 7.99 -8.64
C MET A 236 5.39 7.96 -9.04
N VAL A 237 5.84 6.95 -9.79
CA VAL A 237 7.21 6.90 -10.33
C VAL A 237 7.40 8.01 -11.37
N GLY A 238 6.44 8.23 -12.25
CA GLY A 238 6.49 9.34 -13.22
C GLY A 238 6.56 10.71 -12.53
N TRP A 239 5.80 10.92 -11.45
CA TRP A 239 5.87 12.12 -10.64
C TRP A 239 7.23 12.29 -9.96
N LEU A 240 7.82 11.22 -9.41
CA LEU A 240 9.16 11.24 -8.83
C LEU A 240 10.21 11.68 -9.88
N LEU A 241 10.15 11.11 -11.09
CA LEU A 241 11.04 11.48 -12.17
C LEU A 241 10.87 12.93 -12.60
N ALA A 242 9.63 13.44 -12.66
CA ALA A 242 9.34 14.85 -12.94
C ALA A 242 9.90 15.78 -11.85
N CYS A 243 9.83 15.38 -10.57
CA CYS A 243 10.44 16.10 -9.46
C CYS A 243 11.98 16.15 -9.60
N ILE A 244 12.61 15.02 -9.86
CA ILE A 244 14.07 14.91 -10.03
C ILE A 244 14.55 15.72 -11.24
N ALA A 245 13.76 15.75 -12.32
CA ALA A 245 14.06 16.54 -13.52
C ALA A 245 13.81 18.07 -13.34
N GLY A 246 13.34 18.50 -12.16
CA GLY A 246 13.06 19.91 -11.87
C GLY A 246 11.78 20.46 -12.52
N VAL A 247 11.01 19.64 -13.23
CA VAL A 247 9.77 20.07 -13.91
C VAL A 247 8.78 20.67 -12.92
N VAL A 248 8.63 20.05 -11.75
CA VAL A 248 7.68 20.47 -10.72
C VAL A 248 8.08 21.83 -10.10
N GLU A 249 9.37 22.08 -9.95
CA GLU A 249 9.90 23.38 -9.48
C GLU A 249 9.64 24.48 -10.50
N VAL A 250 9.89 24.21 -11.79
CA VAL A 250 9.62 25.16 -12.90
C VAL A 250 8.13 25.50 -12.98
N LEU A 251 7.24 24.56 -12.66
CA LEU A 251 5.79 24.80 -12.60
C LEU A 251 5.35 25.60 -11.36
N GLY A 252 6.27 26.03 -10.51
CA GLY A 252 5.99 26.92 -9.36
C GLY A 252 5.57 26.19 -8.08
N PHE A 253 5.76 24.89 -7.97
CA PHE A 253 5.46 24.13 -6.75
C PHE A 253 6.53 24.27 -5.65
N GLY A 254 7.58 25.05 -5.90
CA GLY A 254 8.68 25.27 -4.97
C GLY A 254 9.73 24.16 -4.99
N ALA A 255 10.77 24.30 -4.16
CA ALA A 255 11.85 23.33 -4.07
C ALA A 255 11.36 21.99 -3.52
N ILE A 256 11.71 20.90 -4.20
CA ILE A 256 11.28 19.55 -3.87
C ILE A 256 12.40 18.81 -3.12
N ALA A 257 12.04 18.15 -2.03
CA ALA A 257 12.96 17.32 -1.22
C ALA A 257 13.24 15.97 -1.90
N ASN A 258 13.88 15.98 -3.08
CA ASN A 258 14.09 14.82 -3.92
C ASN A 258 14.88 13.69 -3.21
N ALA A 259 15.87 14.04 -2.40
CA ALA A 259 16.64 13.05 -1.66
C ALA A 259 15.80 12.34 -0.59
N ALA A 260 14.82 13.04 0.02
CA ALA A 260 13.85 12.42 0.92
C ALA A 260 12.98 11.40 0.19
N HIS A 261 12.52 11.71 -1.02
CA HIS A 261 11.70 10.81 -1.83
C HIS A 261 12.46 9.52 -2.20
N VAL A 262 13.67 9.67 -2.72
CA VAL A 262 14.51 8.52 -3.11
C VAL A 262 14.92 7.71 -1.88
N GLY A 263 15.38 8.37 -0.82
CA GLY A 263 15.76 7.73 0.43
C GLY A 263 14.59 6.95 1.05
N GLY A 264 13.39 7.56 1.07
CA GLY A 264 12.17 6.91 1.51
C GLY A 264 11.85 5.69 0.68
N LEU A 265 11.80 5.82 -0.65
CA LEU A 265 11.49 4.72 -1.58
C LEU A 265 12.43 3.52 -1.39
N LEU A 266 13.73 3.77 -1.34
CA LEU A 266 14.74 2.72 -1.13
C LEU A 266 14.66 2.12 0.26
N GLY A 267 14.52 2.94 1.32
CA GLY A 267 14.34 2.48 2.69
C GLY A 267 13.12 1.58 2.84
N GLY A 268 11.98 1.99 2.26
CA GLY A 268 10.77 1.18 2.25
C GLY A 268 10.93 -0.13 1.47
N ALA A 269 11.61 -0.10 0.32
CA ALA A 269 11.91 -1.31 -0.46
C ALA A 269 12.76 -2.31 0.35
N VAL A 270 13.82 -1.84 1.03
CA VAL A 270 14.66 -2.66 1.91
C VAL A 270 13.83 -3.26 3.04
N LEU A 271 12.98 -2.47 3.71
CA LEU A 271 12.08 -2.98 4.74
C LEU A 271 11.08 -4.00 4.17
N GLY A 272 10.65 -3.84 2.92
CA GLY A 272 9.83 -4.81 2.20
C GLY A 272 10.53 -6.15 2.01
N VAL A 273 11.85 -6.14 1.67
CA VAL A 273 12.67 -7.35 1.60
C VAL A 273 12.78 -8.01 2.98
N VAL A 274 13.12 -7.22 4.00
CA VAL A 274 13.37 -7.73 5.34
C VAL A 274 12.10 -8.34 5.95
N LEU A 275 11.02 -7.57 6.04
CA LEU A 275 9.79 -8.01 6.70
C LEU A 275 9.05 -9.08 5.88
N GLY A 276 9.02 -8.96 4.54
CA GLY A 276 8.45 -9.97 3.65
C GLY A 276 9.20 -11.30 3.73
N GLY A 277 10.54 -11.26 3.78
CA GLY A 277 11.39 -12.42 3.94
C GLY A 277 11.21 -13.12 5.29
N PHE A 278 11.25 -12.36 6.39
CA PHE A 278 11.03 -12.93 7.74
C PHE A 278 9.64 -13.52 7.92
N SER A 279 8.60 -12.86 7.40
CA SER A 279 7.22 -13.36 7.47
C SER A 279 7.06 -14.68 6.72
N ARG A 280 7.73 -14.86 5.59
CA ARG A 280 7.74 -16.11 4.84
C ARG A 280 8.37 -17.24 5.64
N LEU A 281 9.54 -17.00 6.24
CA LEU A 281 10.25 -18.00 7.05
C LEU A 281 9.49 -18.41 8.32
N GLY A 282 8.70 -17.52 8.91
CA GLY A 282 7.84 -17.81 10.05
C GLY A 282 6.59 -18.60 9.70
N GLY A 283 6.02 -18.41 8.50
CA GLY A 283 4.82 -19.08 8.03
C GLY A 283 4.99 -20.53 7.57
N ASP A 284 6.23 -20.93 7.27
CA ASP A 284 6.55 -22.33 6.88
C ASP A 284 6.74 -23.26 8.10
N ARG A 285 6.58 -22.74 9.32
CA ARG A 285 6.72 -23.48 10.59
C ARG A 285 5.41 -23.71 11.35
N ALA A 286 4.25 -23.34 10.77
CA ALA A 286 2.94 -23.49 11.42
C ALA A 286 2.04 -24.49 10.69
#